data_4616e3fe72aee6a6e81e5910b6a28882
#
_entry.id   4616e3fe72aee6a6e81e5910b6a28882
#
_cell.length_a   1.000
_cell.length_b   1.000
_cell.length_c   1.000
_cell.angle_alpha   90.00
_cell.angle_beta   90.00
_cell.angle_gamma   90.00
#
_symmetry.space_group_name_H-M   'P 1'
#
loop_
_entity.id
_entity.type
_entity.pdbx_description
1 polymer ?
#
loop_
_entity_poly.entity_id
_entity_poly.type
_entity_poly.pdbx_seq_one_letter_code
_entity_poly.pdbx_strand_id
1 'polypeptide(L)'
;MEEYRREQHFAVSLDGVLTNIDIAHESNEEFYCPQCGCKMLKRCGKIRKWHFAHDWRSATEEQRNCSYESYLHAYAKIRIKEWFEKSQEIIICYNETGICEDYETCFWRKYNENSSCKKTEQKEFNIKKILNKCEIEKGFNINGELFRPDLLWYDEKNNNNTYYLWKNLRKEGK
;
A
#
# COMPACT_ATOMS: atom_id res chain seq x y z
N MET A 1 -6.75 -17.26 24.68
CA MET A 1 -6.16 -16.48 23.58
C MET A 1 -6.28 -17.32 22.33
N GLU A 2 -7.14 -16.93 21.39
CA GLU A 2 -7.16 -17.58 20.08
C GLU A 2 -5.81 -17.28 19.41
N GLU A 3 -5.06 -18.34 19.12
CA GLU A 3 -3.84 -18.27 18.35
C GLU A 3 -4.20 -17.72 16.96
N TYR A 4 -3.81 -16.49 16.67
CA TYR A 4 -4.11 -15.82 15.40
C TYR A 4 -3.41 -16.61 14.29
N ARG A 5 -4.14 -17.55 13.68
CA ARG A 5 -3.62 -18.40 12.63
C ARG A 5 -3.37 -17.57 11.39
N ARG A 6 -2.12 -17.58 10.94
CA ARG A 6 -1.61 -16.83 9.77
C ARG A 6 -2.08 -17.52 8.47
N GLU A 7 -3.39 -17.38 8.16
CA GLU A 7 -4.00 -18.01 6.99
C GLU A 7 -3.94 -17.05 5.79
N GLN A 8 -3.54 -17.57 4.63
CA GLN A 8 -3.42 -16.80 3.38
C GLN A 8 -4.70 -17.02 2.57
N HIS A 9 -5.56 -16.01 2.49
CA HIS A 9 -6.86 -16.13 1.80
C HIS A 9 -6.83 -15.67 0.34
N PHE A 10 -5.72 -15.09 -0.13
CA PHE A 10 -5.57 -14.59 -1.49
C PHE A 10 -4.30 -15.16 -2.14
N ALA A 11 -4.38 -15.38 -3.46
CA ALA A 11 -3.26 -15.78 -4.29
C ALA A 11 -3.43 -15.16 -5.68
N VAL A 12 -2.38 -15.13 -6.50
CA VAL A 12 -2.44 -14.60 -7.86
C VAL A 12 -2.51 -15.76 -8.87
N SER A 13 -3.35 -15.59 -9.90
CA SER A 13 -3.38 -16.48 -11.07
C SER A 13 -2.14 -16.26 -11.94
N LEU A 14 -1.96 -17.08 -12.97
CA LEU A 14 -0.91 -16.88 -13.99
C LEU A 14 -1.01 -15.52 -14.68
N ASP A 15 -2.21 -14.99 -14.87
CA ASP A 15 -2.47 -13.69 -15.47
C ASP A 15 -2.26 -12.52 -14.50
N GLY A 16 -1.80 -12.80 -13.25
CA GLY A 16 -1.54 -11.79 -12.23
C GLY A 16 -2.78 -11.28 -11.51
N VAL A 17 -3.95 -11.92 -11.68
CA VAL A 17 -5.19 -11.53 -11.03
C VAL A 17 -5.21 -12.04 -9.60
N LEU A 18 -5.40 -11.12 -8.63
CA LEU A 18 -5.53 -11.46 -7.22
C LEU A 18 -6.90 -12.06 -6.94
N THR A 19 -6.94 -13.31 -6.50
CA THR A 19 -8.16 -14.10 -6.30
C THR A 19 -8.28 -14.59 -4.88
N ASN A 20 -9.49 -14.48 -4.30
CA ASN A 20 -9.82 -15.04 -2.99
C ASN A 20 -10.03 -16.55 -3.08
N ILE A 21 -9.69 -17.28 -2.02
CA ILE A 21 -9.87 -18.73 -1.94
C ILE A 21 -11.33 -19.16 -2.13
N ASP A 22 -12.30 -18.35 -1.67
CA ASP A 22 -13.73 -18.63 -1.82
C ASP A 22 -14.19 -18.64 -3.28
N ILE A 23 -13.46 -17.96 -4.16
CA ILE A 23 -13.69 -17.98 -5.61
C ILE A 23 -12.79 -19.04 -6.26
N ALA A 24 -11.54 -19.09 -5.85
CA ALA A 24 -10.54 -19.96 -6.45
C ALA A 24 -10.83 -21.46 -6.26
N HIS A 25 -11.57 -21.85 -5.22
CA HIS A 25 -11.78 -23.27 -4.88
C HIS A 25 -12.49 -24.05 -5.98
N GLU A 26 -13.40 -23.42 -6.73
CA GLU A 26 -14.14 -24.04 -7.83
C GLU A 26 -13.34 -24.07 -9.15
N SER A 27 -12.28 -23.27 -9.27
CA SER A 27 -11.45 -23.18 -10.46
C SER A 27 -10.43 -24.33 -10.50
N ASN A 28 -10.09 -24.78 -11.70
CA ASN A 28 -8.96 -25.69 -11.95
C ASN A 28 -7.63 -24.93 -12.18
N GLU A 29 -7.64 -23.62 -12.06
CA GLU A 29 -6.46 -22.79 -12.28
C GLU A 29 -5.41 -22.99 -11.20
N GLU A 30 -4.16 -22.70 -11.57
CA GLU A 30 -3.04 -22.66 -10.66
C GLU A 30 -2.89 -21.25 -10.07
N PHE A 31 -2.56 -21.22 -8.80
CA PHE A 31 -2.38 -19.99 -8.04
C PHE A 31 -0.99 -19.92 -7.42
N TYR A 32 -0.49 -18.70 -7.27
CA TYR A 32 0.87 -18.41 -6.84
C TYR A 32 0.88 -17.38 -5.72
N CYS A 33 1.88 -17.45 -4.85
CA CYS A 33 2.07 -16.47 -3.80
C CYS A 33 2.44 -15.11 -4.41
N PRO A 34 1.75 -14.01 -4.05
CA PRO A 34 2.05 -12.68 -4.59
C PRO A 34 3.43 -12.15 -4.21
N GLN A 35 4.06 -12.72 -3.17
CA GLN A 35 5.38 -12.30 -2.70
C GLN A 35 6.52 -13.09 -3.35
N CYS A 36 6.46 -14.42 -3.30
CA CYS A 36 7.59 -15.27 -3.70
C CYS A 36 7.35 -16.05 -5.01
N GLY A 37 6.16 -15.97 -5.59
CA GLY A 37 5.80 -16.69 -6.81
C GLY A 37 5.72 -18.22 -6.63
N CYS A 38 5.83 -18.75 -5.39
CA CYS A 38 5.68 -20.18 -5.14
C CYS A 38 4.25 -20.63 -5.44
N LYS A 39 4.09 -21.79 -6.08
CA LYS A 39 2.79 -22.40 -6.29
C LYS A 39 2.05 -22.62 -4.97
N MET A 40 0.75 -22.33 -4.96
CA MET A 40 -0.09 -22.44 -3.78
C MET A 40 -1.14 -23.54 -3.96
N LEU A 41 -1.31 -24.32 -2.90
CA LEU A 41 -2.33 -25.38 -2.81
C LEU A 41 -3.59 -24.80 -2.16
N LYS A 42 -4.75 -25.11 -2.71
CA LYS A 42 -6.05 -24.79 -2.13
C LYS A 42 -6.38 -25.77 -0.99
N ARG A 43 -6.53 -25.25 0.21
CA ARG A 43 -6.87 -26.02 1.42
C ARG A 43 -8.33 -25.75 1.82
N CYS A 44 -9.25 -26.49 1.21
CA CYS A 44 -10.71 -26.31 1.35
C CYS A 44 -11.33 -27.43 2.19
N GLY A 45 -10.78 -27.71 3.38
CA GLY A 45 -11.27 -28.73 4.29
C GLY A 45 -12.47 -28.26 5.12
N LYS A 46 -13.09 -29.22 5.88
CA LYS A 46 -14.28 -28.96 6.72
C LYS A 46 -13.96 -28.39 8.10
N ILE A 47 -12.73 -28.52 8.57
CA ILE A 47 -12.34 -28.20 9.95
C ILE A 47 -11.74 -26.81 10.09
N ARG A 48 -11.02 -26.35 9.09
CA ARG A 48 -10.36 -25.03 9.08
C ARG A 48 -11.00 -24.14 8.02
N LYS A 49 -10.89 -22.82 8.23
CA LYS A 49 -11.23 -21.86 7.17
C LYS A 49 -10.43 -22.18 5.91
N TRP A 50 -11.04 -22.00 4.77
CA TRP A 50 -10.38 -22.22 3.51
C TRP A 50 -9.24 -21.21 3.32
N HIS A 51 -8.09 -21.69 2.88
CA HIS A 51 -6.91 -20.88 2.71
C HIS A 51 -5.97 -21.47 1.67
N PHE A 52 -5.10 -20.65 1.16
CA PHE A 52 -3.96 -21.08 0.35
C PHE A 52 -2.78 -21.46 1.24
N ALA A 53 -2.00 -22.44 0.80
CA ALA A 53 -0.75 -22.84 1.43
C ALA A 53 0.32 -23.03 0.36
N HIS A 54 1.57 -22.62 0.63
CA HIS A 54 2.67 -22.87 -0.28
C HIS A 54 2.85 -24.35 -0.55
N ASP A 55 3.08 -24.73 -1.80
CA ASP A 55 3.52 -26.07 -2.16
C ASP A 55 5.05 -26.17 -2.01
N TRP A 56 5.48 -26.41 -0.77
CA TRP A 56 6.91 -26.49 -0.42
C TRP A 56 7.67 -27.60 -1.14
N ARG A 57 6.99 -28.53 -1.83
CA ARG A 57 7.62 -29.62 -2.61
C ARG A 57 8.27 -29.08 -3.88
N SER A 58 7.64 -28.08 -4.50
CA SER A 58 8.12 -27.42 -5.72
C SER A 58 8.87 -26.12 -5.44
N ALA A 59 8.95 -25.68 -4.18
CA ALA A 59 9.53 -24.40 -3.80
C ALA A 59 11.05 -24.40 -3.86
N THR A 60 11.64 -23.33 -4.42
CA THR A 60 13.08 -23.05 -4.32
C THR A 60 13.47 -22.71 -2.88
N GLU A 61 14.77 -22.69 -2.60
CA GLU A 61 15.27 -22.31 -1.27
C GLU A 61 14.88 -20.88 -0.88
N GLU A 62 14.94 -19.93 -1.82
CA GLU A 62 14.53 -18.55 -1.62
C GLU A 62 13.02 -18.45 -1.32
N GLN A 63 12.19 -19.20 -2.04
CA GLN A 63 10.74 -19.24 -1.81
C GLN A 63 10.37 -19.81 -0.43
N ARG A 64 11.18 -20.73 0.13
CA ARG A 64 10.97 -21.29 1.47
C ARG A 64 11.16 -20.26 2.59
N ASN A 65 11.86 -19.17 2.33
CA ASN A 65 12.05 -18.05 3.26
C ASN A 65 10.88 -17.03 3.23
N CYS A 66 9.81 -17.28 2.45
CA CYS A 66 8.66 -16.41 2.38
C CYS A 66 7.92 -16.38 3.71
N SER A 67 7.93 -15.23 4.37
CA SER A 67 7.20 -15.01 5.62
C SER A 67 5.74 -14.58 5.36
N TYR A 68 4.88 -14.77 6.36
CA TYR A 68 3.51 -14.26 6.30
C TYR A 68 3.46 -12.72 6.23
N GLU A 69 4.37 -12.04 6.90
CA GLU A 69 4.50 -10.58 6.85
C GLU A 69 4.83 -10.10 5.44
N SER A 70 5.80 -10.75 4.79
CA SER A 70 6.16 -10.45 3.40
C SER A 70 4.99 -10.67 2.44
N TYR A 71 4.23 -11.75 2.64
CA TYR A 71 3.00 -12.03 1.90
C TYR A 71 1.96 -10.90 2.08
N LEU A 72 1.68 -10.48 3.34
CA LEU A 72 0.72 -9.40 3.61
C LEU A 72 1.15 -8.08 2.95
N HIS A 73 2.44 -7.79 2.95
CA HIS A 73 2.98 -6.60 2.31
C HIS A 73 2.76 -6.62 0.79
N ALA A 74 3.05 -7.73 0.12
CA ALA A 74 2.80 -7.89 -1.31
C ALA A 74 1.29 -7.82 -1.63
N TYR A 75 0.46 -8.48 -0.84
CA TYR A 75 -0.99 -8.43 -0.95
C TYR A 75 -1.52 -6.98 -0.84
N ALA A 76 -1.05 -6.23 0.17
CA ALA A 76 -1.48 -4.85 0.38
C ALA A 76 -1.12 -3.95 -0.82
N LYS A 77 0.08 -4.08 -1.39
CA LYS A 77 0.50 -3.34 -2.58
C LYS A 77 -0.44 -3.58 -3.76
N ILE A 78 -0.78 -4.84 -4.04
CA ILE A 78 -1.70 -5.18 -5.14
C ILE A 78 -3.09 -4.59 -4.88
N ARG A 79 -3.63 -4.74 -3.66
CA ARG A 79 -4.96 -4.23 -3.30
C ARG A 79 -5.05 -2.70 -3.41
N ILE A 80 -4.02 -1.99 -2.97
CA ILE A 80 -3.99 -0.52 -3.07
C ILE A 80 -3.89 -0.08 -4.54
N LYS A 81 -3.09 -0.78 -5.35
CA LYS A 81 -3.03 -0.51 -6.80
C LYS A 81 -4.40 -0.71 -7.45
N GLU A 82 -5.05 -1.87 -7.23
CA GLU A 82 -6.39 -2.14 -7.75
C GLU A 82 -7.43 -1.11 -7.30
N TRP A 83 -7.39 -0.74 -6.01
CA TRP A 83 -8.26 0.30 -5.47
C TRP A 83 -8.03 1.65 -6.16
N PHE A 84 -6.76 2.05 -6.32
CA PHE A 84 -6.42 3.27 -7.04
C PHE A 84 -6.94 3.25 -8.49
N GLU A 85 -6.75 2.16 -9.21
CA GLU A 85 -7.15 2.04 -10.61
C GLU A 85 -8.68 2.05 -10.80
N LYS A 86 -9.42 1.41 -9.89
CA LYS A 86 -10.89 1.31 -9.93
C LYS A 86 -11.60 2.55 -9.40
N SER A 87 -10.96 3.34 -8.54
CA SER A 87 -11.56 4.52 -7.93
C SER A 87 -11.62 5.69 -8.91
N GLN A 88 -12.77 6.34 -9.01
CA GLN A 88 -12.94 7.59 -9.75
C GLN A 88 -12.41 8.79 -8.97
N GLU A 89 -12.55 8.74 -7.65
CA GLU A 89 -12.08 9.76 -6.72
C GLU A 89 -11.32 9.13 -5.57
N ILE A 90 -10.26 9.79 -5.14
CA ILE A 90 -9.51 9.44 -3.93
C ILE A 90 -9.21 10.74 -3.20
N ILE A 91 -9.92 10.97 -2.10
CA ILE A 91 -9.80 12.18 -1.30
C ILE A 91 -8.82 11.93 -0.16
N ILE A 92 -7.78 12.74 -0.09
CA ILE A 92 -6.85 12.78 1.03
C ILE A 92 -7.20 13.98 1.89
N CYS A 93 -7.45 13.73 3.18
CA CYS A 93 -7.62 14.75 4.18
C CYS A 93 -6.27 15.02 4.86
N TYR A 94 -5.85 16.28 4.90
CA TYR A 94 -4.61 16.66 5.56
C TYR A 94 -4.80 17.95 6.36
N ASN A 95 -3.97 18.11 7.38
CA ASN A 95 -3.98 19.31 8.19
C ASN A 95 -2.93 20.30 7.66
N GLU A 96 -3.40 21.45 7.19
CA GLU A 96 -2.52 22.55 6.84
C GLU A 96 -2.40 23.49 8.01
N THR A 97 -1.18 23.81 8.40
CA THR A 97 -0.91 24.74 9.48
C THR A 97 -0.45 26.05 8.89
N GLY A 98 -1.27 27.08 9.01
CA GLY A 98 -0.99 28.45 8.58
C GLY A 98 -0.79 29.39 9.76
N ILE A 99 -0.45 30.64 9.47
CA ILE A 99 -0.48 31.72 10.42
C ILE A 99 -1.94 32.12 10.64
N CYS A 100 -2.32 32.36 11.90
CA CYS A 100 -3.65 32.85 12.23
C CYS A 100 -3.93 34.17 11.47
N GLU A 101 -5.07 34.29 10.82
CA GLU A 101 -5.47 35.50 10.06
C GLU A 101 -5.48 36.76 10.93
N ASP A 102 -5.85 36.61 12.22
CA ASP A 102 -5.89 37.69 13.19
C ASP A 102 -4.52 37.95 13.87
N TYR A 103 -3.43 37.31 13.37
CA TYR A 103 -2.13 37.39 14.00
C TYR A 103 -1.64 38.83 14.19
N GLU A 104 -1.86 39.71 13.23
CA GLU A 104 -1.42 41.11 13.27
C GLU A 104 -2.22 41.94 14.29
N THR A 105 -3.50 41.64 14.52
CA THR A 105 -4.42 42.32 15.39
C THR A 105 -4.64 41.62 16.73
N CYS A 106 -4.07 40.44 16.92
CA CYS A 106 -4.31 39.59 18.07
C CYS A 106 -3.74 40.23 19.35
N PHE A 107 -4.58 40.40 20.37
CA PHE A 107 -4.21 40.92 21.68
C PHE A 107 -3.14 40.06 22.37
N TRP A 108 -3.18 38.74 22.21
CA TRP A 108 -2.27 37.79 22.82
C TRP A 108 -0.86 37.83 22.23
N ARG A 109 -0.65 38.38 21.03
CA ARG A 109 0.66 38.58 20.40
C ARG A 109 1.61 39.37 21.29
N LYS A 110 1.10 40.36 22.03
CA LYS A 110 1.90 41.21 22.95
C LYS A 110 2.54 40.43 24.11
N TYR A 111 1.95 39.29 24.46
CA TYR A 111 2.40 38.46 25.57
C TYR A 111 3.24 37.25 25.14
N ASN A 112 3.35 36.99 23.85
CA ASN A 112 4.03 35.83 23.30
C ASN A 112 4.81 36.23 22.03
N GLU A 113 5.82 37.08 22.19
CA GLU A 113 6.65 37.60 21.11
C GLU A 113 7.36 36.49 20.29
N ASN A 114 7.54 35.30 20.85
CA ASN A 114 8.24 34.17 20.22
C ASN A 114 7.33 33.03 19.74
N SER A 115 6.02 33.10 19.89
CA SER A 115 5.11 32.06 19.45
C SER A 115 4.21 32.57 18.30
N SER A 116 4.47 32.09 17.09
CA SER A 116 3.54 32.25 15.99
C SER A 116 2.25 31.53 16.34
N CYS A 117 1.14 32.26 16.46
CA CYS A 117 -0.18 31.67 16.57
C CYS A 117 -0.47 30.90 15.28
N LYS A 118 -0.60 29.59 15.39
CA LYS A 118 -0.84 28.69 14.25
C LYS A 118 -2.29 28.26 14.26
N LYS A 119 -2.96 28.46 13.11
CA LYS A 119 -4.28 27.90 12.85
C LYS A 119 -4.11 26.65 12.02
N THR A 120 -4.67 25.55 12.49
CA THR A 120 -4.68 24.29 11.73
C THR A 120 -6.04 24.10 11.10
N GLU A 121 -6.08 24.01 9.79
CA GLU A 121 -7.30 23.73 9.02
C GLU A 121 -7.18 22.37 8.36
N GLN A 122 -8.26 21.60 8.42
CA GLN A 122 -8.37 20.37 7.65
C GLN A 122 -8.73 20.73 6.21
N LYS A 123 -7.89 20.29 5.27
CA LYS A 123 -8.11 20.41 3.84
C LYS A 123 -8.29 19.06 3.19
N GLU A 124 -9.05 19.05 2.11
CA GLU A 124 -9.28 17.86 1.29
C GLU A 124 -8.69 18.07 -0.09
N PHE A 125 -8.12 17.01 -0.61
CA PHE A 125 -7.52 17.01 -1.92
C PHE A 125 -7.83 15.71 -2.66
N ASN A 126 -8.42 15.81 -3.85
CA ASN A 126 -8.67 14.64 -4.69
C ASN A 126 -7.45 14.35 -5.58
N ILE A 127 -6.69 13.32 -5.22
CA ILE A 127 -5.45 12.95 -5.92
C ILE A 127 -5.70 12.45 -7.34
N LYS A 128 -6.88 11.90 -7.65
CA LYS A 128 -7.21 11.41 -8.99
C LYS A 128 -7.32 12.54 -10.03
N LYS A 129 -7.46 13.80 -9.58
CA LYS A 129 -7.45 14.96 -10.49
C LYS A 129 -6.09 15.21 -11.11
N ILE A 130 -5.00 14.80 -10.46
CA ILE A 130 -3.64 15.04 -10.92
C ILE A 130 -2.84 13.77 -11.17
N LEU A 131 -3.26 12.61 -10.63
CA LEU A 131 -2.53 11.35 -10.75
C LEU A 131 -3.41 10.31 -11.45
N ASN A 132 -2.87 9.67 -12.47
CA ASN A 132 -3.62 8.70 -13.28
C ASN A 132 -3.00 7.30 -13.29
N LYS A 133 -1.80 7.12 -12.75
CA LYS A 133 -1.08 5.84 -12.72
C LYS A 133 -0.65 5.45 -11.30
N CYS A 134 -0.69 4.14 -11.05
CA CYS A 134 -0.16 3.52 -9.84
C CYS A 134 0.71 2.33 -10.24
N GLU A 135 1.96 2.31 -9.82
CA GLU A 135 2.87 1.18 -10.06
C GLU A 135 3.52 0.69 -8.78
N ILE A 136 3.71 -0.63 -8.71
CA ILE A 136 4.35 -1.31 -7.57
C ILE A 136 5.85 -1.35 -7.84
N GLU A 137 6.66 -0.93 -6.85
CA GLU A 137 8.14 -1.02 -6.85
C GLU A 137 8.82 -0.42 -8.09
N LYS A 138 8.19 0.56 -8.73
CA LYS A 138 8.79 1.27 -9.86
C LYS A 138 9.91 2.18 -9.40
N GLY A 139 11.12 1.93 -9.89
CA GLY A 139 12.26 2.81 -9.66
C GLY A 139 12.15 4.10 -10.47
N PHE A 140 12.58 5.22 -9.87
CA PHE A 140 12.72 6.52 -10.55
C PHE A 140 13.89 7.29 -9.96
N ASN A 141 14.44 8.22 -10.75
CA ASN A 141 15.60 9.03 -10.35
C ASN A 141 15.16 10.44 -9.92
N ILE A 142 15.68 10.90 -8.76
CA ILE A 142 15.60 12.30 -8.34
C ILE A 142 17.02 12.78 -8.08
N ASN A 143 17.45 13.83 -8.78
CA ASN A 143 18.77 14.44 -8.61
C ASN A 143 19.95 13.45 -8.70
N GLY A 144 19.81 12.38 -9.50
CA GLY A 144 20.83 11.34 -9.65
C GLY A 144 20.73 10.17 -8.66
N GLU A 145 19.85 10.23 -7.70
CA GLU A 145 19.59 9.13 -6.76
C GLU A 145 18.42 8.27 -7.23
N LEU A 146 18.58 6.95 -7.16
CA LEU A 146 17.54 5.97 -7.50
C LEU A 146 16.65 5.70 -6.28
N PHE A 147 15.37 6.03 -6.41
CA PHE A 147 14.35 5.72 -5.41
C PHE A 147 13.48 4.57 -5.91
N ARG A 148 13.15 3.61 -5.03
CA ARG A 148 12.26 2.50 -5.32
C ARG A 148 11.23 2.37 -4.19
N PRO A 149 10.09 3.08 -4.30
CA PRO A 149 9.01 2.99 -3.32
C PRO A 149 8.21 1.70 -3.47
N ASP A 150 7.46 1.33 -2.43
CA ASP A 150 6.51 0.22 -2.50
C ASP A 150 5.39 0.50 -3.50
N LEU A 151 4.90 1.73 -3.54
CA LEU A 151 3.89 2.22 -4.48
C LEU A 151 4.27 3.60 -4.98
N LEU A 152 4.15 3.81 -6.27
CA LEU A 152 4.38 5.07 -6.95
C LEU A 152 3.10 5.53 -7.63
N TRP A 153 2.59 6.69 -7.24
CA TRP A 153 1.49 7.37 -7.93
C TRP A 153 2.05 8.54 -8.75
N TYR A 154 1.68 8.64 -10.01
CA TYR A 154 2.21 9.69 -10.88
C TYR A 154 1.24 10.04 -12.01
N ASP A 155 1.48 11.20 -12.66
CA ASP A 155 0.80 11.59 -13.90
C ASP A 155 1.66 11.24 -15.10
N GLU A 156 1.18 10.32 -15.93
CA GLU A 156 1.89 9.89 -17.14
C GLU A 156 1.92 10.98 -18.22
N LYS A 157 0.94 11.90 -18.23
CA LYS A 157 0.78 12.90 -19.28
C LYS A 157 1.63 14.16 -19.07
N ASN A 158 1.91 14.48 -17.82
CA ASN A 158 2.72 15.64 -17.46
C ASN A 158 4.13 15.20 -17.13
N ASN A 159 5.09 15.51 -18.01
CA ASN A 159 6.53 15.30 -17.77
C ASN A 159 7.09 16.10 -16.57
N ASN A 160 6.30 16.96 -15.94
CA ASN A 160 6.59 17.58 -14.66
C ASN A 160 6.16 16.62 -13.55
N ASN A 161 7.03 15.70 -13.30
CA ASN A 161 6.99 14.58 -12.38
C ASN A 161 6.49 14.95 -10.96
N THR A 162 5.18 15.02 -10.78
CA THR A 162 4.61 15.07 -9.44
C THR A 162 4.46 13.62 -8.98
N TYR A 163 5.35 13.19 -8.09
CA TYR A 163 5.36 11.85 -7.54
C TYR A 163 4.86 11.88 -6.11
N TYR A 164 3.95 10.96 -5.76
CA TYR A 164 3.60 10.69 -4.39
C TYR A 164 4.10 9.31 -4.02
N LEU A 165 4.91 9.27 -2.96
CA LEU A 165 5.59 8.07 -2.49
C LEU A 165 4.84 7.52 -1.29
N TRP A 166 4.43 6.26 -1.36
CA TRP A 166 4.11 5.52 -0.15
C TRP A 166 5.25 4.54 0.13
N LYS A 167 6.00 4.84 1.18
CA LYS A 167 7.00 3.96 1.75
C LYS A 167 6.45 3.49 3.10
N ASN A 168 6.43 2.19 3.31
CA ASN A 168 6.14 1.65 4.63
C ASN A 168 7.26 2.12 5.58
N LEU A 169 6.95 3.08 6.44
CA LEU A 169 7.86 3.52 7.48
C LEU A 169 7.98 2.36 8.48
N ARG A 170 8.82 1.38 8.15
CA ARG A 170 9.36 0.51 9.20
C ARG A 170 10.03 1.44 10.20
N LYS A 171 9.50 1.53 11.41
CA LYS A 171 10.26 2.06 12.52
C LYS A 171 11.48 1.15 12.63
N GLU A 172 12.61 1.63 12.15
CA GLU A 172 13.89 1.05 12.52
C GLU A 172 13.97 1.21 14.03
N GLY A 173 13.69 0.11 14.74
CA GLY A 173 13.88 0.03 16.17
C GLY A 173 15.37 0.21 16.43
N LYS A 174 15.70 1.34 17.09
CA LYS A 174 16.95 1.46 17.83
C LYS A 174 16.85 0.66 19.10
#